data_6098966c95f364aae40639cf69bf3802
#
_entry.id   6098966c95f364aae40639cf69bf3802
#
_cell.length_a   1.000
_cell.length_b   1.000
_cell.length_c   1.000
_cell.angle_alpha   90.00
_cell.angle_beta   90.00
_cell.angle_gamma   90.00
#
_symmetry.space_group_name_H-M   'P 1'
#
loop_
_entity.id
_entity.type
_entity.pdbx_description
1 polymer ?
#
loop_
_entity_poly.entity_id
_entity_poly.type
_entity_poly.pdbx_seq_one_letter_code
_entity_poly.pdbx_strand_id
1 'polypeptide(L)' 'MPTKQIYYRSKGHSEETYIFLDKLEDGTYQIRAGNSYPVSQFHWDGEESIQTVEQFLIDTPSYTDRVNEIIAEFKADA' A
#
# COMPACT_ATOMS: atom_id res chain seq x y z
N MET A 1 -9.93 5.44 -8.81
CA MET A 1 -9.79 5.37 -7.36
C MET A 1 -8.45 6.00 -6.97
N PRO A 2 -8.44 7.11 -6.22
CA PRO A 2 -7.19 7.75 -5.82
C PRO A 2 -6.33 6.84 -4.95
N THR A 3 -5.03 6.84 -5.20
CA THR A 3 -4.07 6.00 -4.51
C THR A 3 -2.83 6.80 -4.17
N LYS A 4 -2.32 6.63 -2.95
CA LYS A 4 -1.06 7.23 -2.53
C LYS A 4 -0.15 6.14 -1.95
N GLN A 5 1.14 6.29 -2.20
CA GLN A 5 2.13 5.32 -1.74
C GLN A 5 2.49 5.56 -0.27
N ILE A 6 2.42 4.51 0.54
CA ILE A 6 2.90 4.52 1.92
C ILE A 6 4.36 4.09 1.96
N TYR A 7 4.67 3.01 1.25
CA TYR A 7 6.00 2.40 1.28
C TYR A 7 6.28 1.71 -0.05
N TYR A 8 7.50 1.82 -0.50
CA TYR A 8 7.96 1.10 -1.68
C TYR A 8 9.42 0.72 -1.49
N ARG A 9 9.74 -0.49 -1.81
CA ARG A 9 11.12 -0.96 -1.81
C ARG A 9 11.34 -1.88 -3.00
N SER A 10 12.42 -1.63 -3.71
CA SER A 10 12.86 -2.50 -4.78
C SER A 10 14.23 -3.07 -4.38
N LYS A 11 14.39 -4.37 -4.46
CA LYS A 11 15.64 -5.04 -4.14
C LYS A 11 16.31 -5.51 -5.42
N GLY A 12 17.03 -4.59 -6.07
CA GLY A 12 17.67 -4.85 -7.35
C GLY A 12 16.64 -5.18 -8.41
N HIS A 13 16.86 -6.27 -9.15
CA HIS A 13 15.93 -6.75 -10.17
C HIS A 13 15.10 -7.95 -9.70
N SER A 14 15.16 -8.29 -8.42
CA SER A 14 14.61 -9.54 -7.95
C SER A 14 13.30 -9.42 -7.18
N GLU A 15 13.05 -8.31 -6.49
CA GLU A 15 11.85 -8.17 -5.68
C GLU A 15 11.38 -6.73 -5.61
N GLU A 16 10.05 -6.56 -5.57
CA GLU A 16 9.42 -5.29 -5.27
C GLU A 16 8.42 -5.50 -4.14
N THR A 17 8.46 -4.62 -3.15
CA THR A 17 7.51 -4.62 -2.04
C THR A 17 6.85 -3.25 -1.98
N TYR A 18 5.53 -3.22 -1.84
CA TYR A 18 4.79 -1.96 -1.85
C TYR A 18 3.66 -1.97 -0.85
N ILE A 19 3.31 -0.78 -0.37
CA ILE A 19 2.13 -0.55 0.45
C ILE A 19 1.47 0.74 -0.06
N PHE A 20 0.22 0.65 -0.47
CA PHE A 20 -0.55 1.78 -0.96
C PHE A 20 -1.80 2.00 -0.12
N LEU A 21 -2.20 3.27 -0.01
CA LEU A 21 -3.48 3.64 0.57
C LEU A 21 -4.41 4.09 -0.55
N ASP A 22 -5.53 3.40 -0.69
CA ASP A 22 -6.55 3.72 -1.68
C ASP A 22 -7.72 4.41 -1.01
N LYS A 23 -8.22 5.48 -1.62
CA LYS A 23 -9.47 6.13 -1.19
C LYS A 23 -10.61 5.56 -2.02
N LEU A 24 -11.59 4.96 -1.35
CA LEU A 24 -12.73 4.34 -2.00
C LEU A 24 -13.82 5.37 -2.30
N GLU A 25 -14.75 5.01 -3.17
CA GLU A 25 -15.82 5.90 -3.61
C GLU A 25 -16.76 6.32 -2.48
N ASP A 26 -16.93 5.47 -1.48
CA ASP A 26 -17.77 5.76 -0.31
C ASP A 26 -17.08 6.63 0.74
N GLY A 27 -15.85 7.07 0.48
CA GLY A 27 -15.09 7.92 1.39
C GLY A 27 -14.25 7.17 2.41
N THR A 28 -14.27 5.84 2.39
CA THR A 28 -13.42 5.03 3.25
C THR A 28 -12.05 4.78 2.60
N TYR A 29 -11.16 4.17 3.36
CA TYR A 29 -9.80 3.88 2.90
C TYR A 29 -9.49 2.41 3.08
N GLN A 30 -8.63 1.89 2.21
CA GLN A 30 -8.11 0.54 2.33
C GLN A 30 -6.60 0.54 2.16
N ILE A 31 -5.95 -0.45 2.75
CA ILE A 31 -4.51 -0.68 2.56
C ILE A 31 -4.35 -1.83 1.59
N ARG A 32 -3.55 -1.59 0.57
CA ARG A 32 -3.21 -2.61 -0.42
C ARG A 32 -1.72 -2.83 -0.36
N ALA A 33 -1.31 -3.98 0.12
CA ALA A 33 0.09 -4.32 0.32
C ALA A 33 0.43 -5.59 -0.46
N GLY A 34 1.61 -5.62 -1.03
CA GLY A 34 2.00 -6.78 -1.80
C GLY A 34 3.48 -6.79 -2.13
N ASN A 35 3.88 -7.87 -2.78
CA ASN A 35 5.21 -8.02 -3.31
C ASN A 35 5.13 -8.71 -4.67
N SER A 36 6.10 -8.42 -5.52
CA SER A 36 6.26 -9.13 -6.78
C SER A 36 7.69 -9.59 -6.91
N TYR A 37 7.86 -10.73 -7.55
CA TYR A 37 9.16 -11.36 -7.73
C TYR A 37 9.18 -12.11 -9.07
N PRO A 38 10.34 -12.20 -9.72
CA PRO A 38 10.44 -12.96 -10.97
C PRO A 38 10.45 -14.45 -10.69
N VAL A 39 9.58 -15.20 -11.39
CA VAL A 39 9.56 -16.66 -11.32
C VAL A 39 10.28 -17.29 -12.52
N SER A 40 10.46 -16.51 -13.59
CA SER A 40 11.24 -16.91 -14.74
C SER A 40 11.74 -15.66 -15.47
N GLN A 41 12.52 -15.84 -16.52
CA GLN A 41 13.13 -14.74 -17.27
C GLN A 41 12.11 -13.72 -17.80
N PHE A 42 10.91 -14.15 -18.12
CA PHE A 42 9.88 -13.30 -18.71
C PHE A 42 8.56 -13.29 -17.93
N HIS A 43 8.55 -13.86 -16.73
CA HIS A 43 7.32 -13.99 -15.99
C HIS A 43 7.52 -13.53 -14.54
N TRP A 44 6.65 -12.63 -14.13
CA TRP A 44 6.60 -12.14 -12.75
C TRP A 44 5.36 -12.68 -12.06
N ASP A 45 5.50 -13.02 -10.80
CA ASP A 45 4.40 -13.39 -9.95
C ASP A 45 4.40 -12.48 -8.73
N GLY A 46 3.37 -12.56 -7.93
CA GLY A 46 3.29 -11.73 -6.75
C GLY A 46 2.07 -12.02 -5.91
N GLU A 47 2.06 -11.48 -4.71
CA GLU A 47 0.95 -11.58 -3.79
C GLU A 47 0.53 -10.18 -3.39
N GLU A 48 -0.77 -9.96 -3.31
CA GLU A 48 -1.35 -8.70 -2.87
C GLU A 48 -2.46 -8.99 -1.87
N SER A 49 -2.44 -8.26 -0.76
CA SER A 49 -3.48 -8.36 0.25
C SER A 49 -4.15 -6.99 0.43
N ILE A 50 -5.44 -7.02 0.71
CA ILE A 50 -6.22 -5.82 0.97
C ILE A 50 -6.80 -5.94 2.38
N GLN A 51 -6.63 -4.87 3.17
CA GLN A 51 -7.13 -4.85 4.54
C GLN A 51 -7.60 -3.45 4.91
N THR A 52 -8.36 -3.34 5.99
CA THR A 52 -8.78 -2.04 6.49
C THR A 52 -7.59 -1.29 7.09
N VAL A 53 -7.68 0.04 7.13
CA VAL A 53 -6.66 0.85 7.79
C VAL A 53 -6.53 0.46 9.27
N GLU A 54 -7.65 0.21 9.94
CA GLU A 54 -7.65 -0.20 11.35
C GLU A 54 -6.86 -1.49 11.56
N GLN A 55 -7.13 -2.51 10.75
CA GLN A 55 -6.42 -3.78 10.86
C GLN A 55 -4.94 -3.62 10.56
N PHE A 56 -4.60 -2.86 9.53
CA PHE A 56 -3.21 -2.60 9.18
C PHE A 56 -2.46 -1.94 10.33
N LEU A 57 -3.07 -0.95 10.99
CA LEU A 57 -2.41 -0.23 12.08
C LEU A 57 -2.32 -1.05 13.37
N ILE A 58 -3.22 -2.01 13.57
CA ILE A 58 -3.09 -2.97 14.66
C ILE A 58 -1.86 -3.85 14.44
N ASP A 59 -1.68 -4.33 13.21
CA ASP A 59 -0.56 -5.21 12.87
C ASP A 59 0.76 -4.44 12.75
N THR A 60 0.70 -3.19 12.32
CA THR A 60 1.90 -2.39 12.02
C THR A 60 1.74 -0.96 12.57
N PRO A 61 1.75 -0.79 13.90
CA PRO A 61 1.49 0.52 14.51
C PRO A 61 2.55 1.59 14.18
N SER A 62 3.73 1.19 13.74
CA SER A 62 4.78 2.13 13.36
C SER A 62 4.40 3.00 12.15
N TYR A 63 3.39 2.59 11.37
CA TYR A 63 2.92 3.35 10.22
C TYR A 63 1.78 4.32 10.54
N THR A 64 1.38 4.44 11.81
CA THR A 64 0.25 5.28 12.21
C THR A 64 0.41 6.73 11.73
N ASP A 65 1.56 7.33 11.99
CA ASP A 65 1.81 8.73 11.62
C ASP A 65 1.81 8.90 10.10
N ARG A 66 2.43 7.98 9.39
CA ARG A 66 2.49 8.04 7.92
C ARG A 66 1.12 7.90 7.28
N VAL A 67 0.30 6.97 7.78
CA VAL A 67 -1.05 6.77 7.29
C VAL A 67 -1.91 8.01 7.56
N ASN A 68 -1.82 8.58 8.75
CA ASN A 68 -2.58 9.79 9.09
C ASN A 68 -2.17 10.97 8.23
N GLU A 69 -0.88 11.11 7.92
CA GLU A 69 -0.37 12.14 7.03
C GLU A 69 -0.96 12.00 5.62
N ILE A 70 -1.01 10.77 5.10
CA ILE A 70 -1.54 10.50 3.77
C ILE A 70 -3.06 10.76 3.72
N ILE A 71 -3.79 10.35 4.76
CA ILE A 71 -5.22 10.63 4.84
C ILE A 71 -5.47 12.15 4.84
N ALA A 72 -4.65 12.90 5.57
CA ALA A 72 -4.75 14.36 5.58
C ALA A 72 -4.50 14.94 4.19
N GLU A 73 -3.55 14.39 3.43
CA GLU A 73 -3.29 14.80 2.05
C GLU A 73 -4.50 14.54 1.15
N PHE A 74 -5.15 13.39 1.29
CA PHE A 74 -6.38 13.11 0.54
C PHE A 74 -7.48 14.11 0.84
N LYS A 75 -7.64 14.49 2.10
CA LYS A 75 -8.65 15.48 2.50
C LYS A 75 -8.33 16.87 1.96
N ALA A 76 -7.06 17.23 1.90
CA ALA A 76 -6.63 18.50 1.36
C ALA A 76 -6.84 18.59 -0.17
N ASP A 77 -6.75 17.46 -0.85
CA ASP A 77 -6.92 17.37 -2.29
C ASP A 77 -8.41 17.31 -2.72
N ALA A 78 -9.29 17.13 -1.78
CA ALA A 78 -10.73 16.99 -2.05
C ALA A 78 -11.41 18.32 -2.37
#